data_3ec0fed0bad3af2b6574bd2b20c5076b
#
_entry.id   3ec0fed0bad3af2b6574bd2b20c5076b
#
_cell.length_a   1.000
_cell.length_b   1.000
_cell.length_c   1.000
_cell.angle_alpha   90.00
_cell.angle_beta   90.00
_cell.angle_gamma   90.00
#
_symmetry.space_group_name_H-M   'P 1'
#
loop_
_entity.id
_entity.type
_entity.pdbx_description
1 polymer ?
#
loop_
_entity_poly.entity_id
_entity_poly.type
_entity_poly.pdbx_seq_one_letter_code
_entity_poly.pdbx_strand_id
1 'polypeptide(L)'
;MMLHYETYGDGPPILFLHGFGASSYTWNKVVKALSQTNKLILLDLKGHGQSPKPADKAYSLQAQSELVLAIIREHNLRDLTIVGHSFGGGVALLTALQLQSWAANPLSSLILIDTVAYSQPLPLFVRALRLPIIGRLLPAMLPIEMQVRHILKLAFWDDRKITNDMIAAYSAALRLPGSRKALVETARQMVPSNIEEIAASYPMITTPTLILWGSHDEIVPIEVGKRLHVAIPNSKFIVVEHSGHIPHEEVPESVLPEIRKFLSSSRASQF
;
A
#
# COMPACT_ATOMS: atom_id res chain seq x y z
N MET A 1 12.18 -15.08 7.05
CA MET A 1 12.21 -14.92 5.57
C MET A 1 12.57 -13.47 5.30
N MET A 2 13.62 -13.22 4.53
CA MET A 2 14.04 -11.85 4.18
C MET A 2 13.21 -11.37 3.00
N LEU A 3 12.56 -10.20 3.14
CA LEU A 3 11.87 -9.52 2.06
C LEU A 3 12.85 -8.58 1.33
N HIS A 4 12.61 -8.34 0.05
CA HIS A 4 13.37 -7.37 -0.73
C HIS A 4 12.91 -5.95 -0.38
N TYR A 5 13.86 -5.03 -0.19
CA TYR A 5 13.60 -3.61 -0.05
C TYR A 5 14.74 -2.78 -0.65
N GLU A 6 14.40 -1.57 -1.04
CA GLU A 6 15.35 -0.56 -1.49
C GLU A 6 15.42 0.58 -0.49
N THR A 7 16.59 1.21 -0.34
CA THR A 7 16.78 2.33 0.59
C THR A 7 17.31 3.56 -0.12
N TYR A 8 16.81 4.75 0.25
CA TYR A 8 17.23 6.02 -0.32
C TYR A 8 17.29 7.09 0.77
N GLY A 9 18.29 7.97 0.69
CA GLY A 9 18.43 9.11 1.61
C GLY A 9 18.79 8.73 3.04
N ASP A 10 18.88 9.76 3.89
CA ASP A 10 19.18 9.65 5.30
C ASP A 10 18.21 10.52 6.12
N GLY A 11 18.05 10.22 7.42
CA GLY A 11 17.15 10.93 8.33
C GLY A 11 16.09 10.02 8.94
N PRO A 12 14.98 10.57 9.45
CA PRO A 12 13.89 9.76 10.03
C PRO A 12 13.32 8.78 9.03
N PRO A 13 13.11 7.51 9.42
CA PRO A 13 12.71 6.44 8.51
C PRO A 13 11.25 6.55 8.06
N ILE A 14 11.04 6.30 6.77
CA ILE A 14 9.72 6.12 6.17
C ILE A 14 9.69 4.74 5.49
N LEU A 15 8.78 3.87 5.94
CA LEU A 15 8.56 2.54 5.37
C LEU A 15 7.36 2.59 4.42
N PHE A 16 7.59 2.25 3.16
CA PHE A 16 6.59 2.27 2.11
C PHE A 16 6.07 0.87 1.79
N LEU A 17 4.75 0.70 1.80
CA LEU A 17 4.04 -0.55 1.53
C LEU A 17 3.13 -0.36 0.32
N HIS A 18 3.46 -0.99 -0.79
CA HIS A 18 2.76 -0.87 -2.07
C HIS A 18 1.44 -1.64 -2.12
N GLY A 19 0.60 -1.36 -3.14
CA GLY A 19 -0.68 -2.01 -3.39
C GLY A 19 -0.58 -3.42 -3.98
N PHE A 20 -1.73 -4.07 -4.15
CA PHE A 20 -1.86 -5.39 -4.77
C PHE A 20 -1.36 -5.38 -6.21
N GLY A 21 -0.50 -6.34 -6.56
CA GLY A 21 0.08 -6.47 -7.91
C GLY A 21 1.14 -5.44 -8.26
N ALA A 22 1.49 -4.54 -7.35
CA ALA A 22 2.55 -3.56 -7.50
C ALA A 22 3.90 -4.04 -6.92
N SER A 23 4.87 -3.15 -6.82
CA SER A 23 6.17 -3.32 -6.18
C SER A 23 6.68 -1.97 -5.68
N SER A 24 7.89 -1.92 -5.15
CA SER A 24 8.61 -0.69 -4.79
C SER A 24 8.60 0.38 -5.88
N TYR A 25 8.50 -0.02 -7.15
CA TYR A 25 8.44 0.88 -8.31
C TYR A 25 7.32 1.92 -8.22
N THR A 26 6.17 1.62 -7.61
CA THR A 26 5.03 2.56 -7.51
C THR A 26 5.40 3.89 -6.83
N TRP A 27 6.49 3.90 -6.05
CA TRP A 27 6.97 5.07 -5.32
C TRP A 27 7.95 5.95 -6.10
N ASN A 28 8.29 5.58 -7.36
CA ASN A 28 9.34 6.22 -8.16
C ASN A 28 9.18 7.74 -8.28
N LYS A 29 7.95 8.27 -8.34
CA LYS A 29 7.66 9.69 -8.50
C LYS A 29 7.89 10.50 -7.22
N VAL A 30 7.86 9.86 -6.06
CA VAL A 30 7.99 10.54 -4.75
C VAL A 30 9.35 10.35 -4.10
N VAL A 31 10.12 9.31 -4.48
CA VAL A 31 11.41 8.95 -3.88
C VAL A 31 12.39 10.13 -3.87
N LYS A 32 12.67 10.72 -5.04
CA LYS A 32 13.66 11.82 -5.16
C LYS A 32 13.35 13.00 -4.24
N ALA A 33 12.08 13.29 -4.07
CA ALA A 33 11.64 14.44 -3.29
C ALA A 33 11.69 14.18 -1.77
N LEU A 34 11.33 12.97 -1.34
CA LEU A 34 11.26 12.62 0.08
C LEU A 34 12.60 12.14 0.64
N SER A 35 13.49 11.57 -0.17
CA SER A 35 14.83 11.13 0.24
C SER A 35 15.79 12.28 0.57
N GLN A 36 15.43 13.52 0.27
CA GLN A 36 16.23 14.70 0.63
C GLN A 36 16.32 14.93 2.14
N THR A 37 15.30 14.48 2.89
CA THR A 37 15.17 14.75 4.33
C THR A 37 14.79 13.52 5.15
N ASN A 38 14.65 12.36 4.52
CA ASN A 38 14.21 11.14 5.15
C ASN A 38 14.97 9.93 4.61
N LYS A 39 15.13 8.92 5.46
CA LYS A 39 15.54 7.58 5.03
C LYS A 39 14.31 6.81 4.55
N LEU A 40 14.21 6.56 3.26
CA LEU A 40 13.11 5.81 2.67
C LEU A 40 13.48 4.32 2.63
N ILE A 41 12.51 3.47 2.98
CA ILE A 41 12.60 2.01 2.90
C ILE A 41 11.40 1.57 2.06
N LEU A 42 11.64 1.22 0.80
CA LEU A 42 10.60 0.78 -0.13
C LEU A 42 10.56 -0.73 -0.13
N LEU A 43 9.56 -1.30 0.54
CA LEU A 43 9.44 -2.72 0.75
C LEU A 43 8.61 -3.39 -0.35
N ASP A 44 9.16 -4.42 -0.99
CA ASP A 44 8.35 -5.36 -1.76
C ASP A 44 7.66 -6.35 -0.80
N LEU A 45 6.35 -6.31 -0.70
CA LEU A 45 5.57 -7.23 0.12
C LEU A 45 5.77 -8.69 -0.35
N LYS A 46 5.67 -9.65 0.57
CA LYS A 46 5.77 -11.08 0.23
C LYS A 46 4.85 -11.41 -0.95
N GLY A 47 5.40 -12.09 -1.93
CA GLY A 47 4.67 -12.46 -3.14
C GLY A 47 4.69 -11.43 -4.26
N HIS A 48 5.26 -10.25 -4.02
CA HIS A 48 5.30 -9.13 -4.96
C HIS A 48 6.73 -8.72 -5.27
N GLY A 49 6.92 -7.94 -6.33
CA GLY A 49 8.21 -7.42 -6.74
C GLY A 49 9.30 -8.50 -6.71
N GLN A 50 10.43 -8.18 -6.13
CA GLN A 50 11.58 -9.08 -5.96
C GLN A 50 11.50 -9.92 -4.68
N SER A 51 10.53 -9.70 -3.81
CA SER A 51 10.35 -10.49 -2.60
C SER A 51 10.02 -11.95 -2.87
N PRO A 52 10.36 -12.87 -1.95
CA PRO A 52 10.08 -14.30 -2.07
C PRO A 52 8.59 -14.61 -2.29
N LYS A 53 8.33 -15.66 -3.08
CA LYS A 53 7.00 -16.11 -3.48
C LYS A 53 6.78 -17.60 -3.12
N PRO A 54 6.92 -17.97 -1.81
CA PRO A 54 6.82 -19.35 -1.38
C PRO A 54 5.40 -19.91 -1.54
N ALA A 55 5.28 -21.24 -1.60
CA ALA A 55 3.99 -21.91 -1.73
C ALA A 55 3.31 -22.20 -0.37
N ASP A 56 3.56 -21.38 0.65
CA ASP A 56 3.11 -21.59 2.04
C ASP A 56 1.69 -21.06 2.33
N LYS A 57 1.03 -20.48 1.34
CA LYS A 57 -0.34 -19.93 1.44
C LYS A 57 -0.54 -18.85 2.53
N ALA A 58 0.53 -18.20 3.02
CA ALA A 58 0.44 -17.14 4.02
C ALA A 58 0.57 -15.76 3.34
N TYR A 59 -0.50 -15.29 2.71
CA TYR A 59 -0.54 -14.06 1.90
C TYR A 59 -1.63 -13.06 2.36
N SER A 60 -2.23 -13.30 3.53
CA SER A 60 -3.24 -12.42 4.11
C SER A 60 -2.63 -11.08 4.59
N LEU A 61 -3.49 -10.08 4.82
CA LEU A 61 -3.08 -8.82 5.45
C LEU A 61 -2.33 -9.06 6.78
N GLN A 62 -2.82 -10.01 7.59
CA GLN A 62 -2.19 -10.38 8.85
C GLN A 62 -0.78 -10.94 8.65
N ALA A 63 -0.61 -11.90 7.71
CA ALA A 63 0.69 -12.48 7.43
C ALA A 63 1.71 -11.45 6.88
N GLN A 64 1.25 -10.49 6.08
CA GLN A 64 2.08 -9.38 5.61
C GLN A 64 2.47 -8.44 6.76
N SER A 65 1.52 -8.09 7.63
CA SER A 65 1.78 -7.25 8.79
C SER A 65 2.82 -7.85 9.73
N GLU A 66 2.76 -9.16 9.99
CA GLU A 66 3.75 -9.88 10.81
C GLU A 66 5.16 -9.78 10.22
N LEU A 67 5.31 -9.85 8.90
CA LEU A 67 6.59 -9.67 8.21
C LEU A 67 7.08 -8.21 8.31
N VAL A 68 6.19 -7.23 8.19
CA VAL A 68 6.51 -5.82 8.38
C VAL A 68 6.99 -5.56 9.81
N LEU A 69 6.32 -6.12 10.82
CA LEU A 69 6.74 -6.02 12.22
C LEU A 69 8.10 -6.67 12.47
N ALA A 70 8.41 -7.77 11.79
CA ALA A 70 9.73 -8.41 11.87
C ALA A 70 10.82 -7.47 11.33
N ILE A 71 10.58 -6.79 10.19
CA ILE A 71 11.50 -5.79 9.62
C ILE A 71 11.70 -4.62 10.58
N ILE A 72 10.64 -4.08 11.17
CA ILE A 72 10.71 -2.98 12.13
C ILE A 72 11.60 -3.37 13.32
N ARG A 73 11.49 -4.59 13.83
CA ARG A 73 12.32 -5.11 14.92
C ARG A 73 13.77 -5.33 14.48
N GLU A 74 14.00 -6.02 13.37
CA GLU A 74 15.31 -6.38 12.84
C GLU A 74 16.18 -5.15 12.59
N HIS A 75 15.58 -4.10 12.01
CA HIS A 75 16.27 -2.83 11.74
C HIS A 75 16.21 -1.82 12.88
N ASN A 76 15.62 -2.20 14.03
CA ASN A 76 15.43 -1.33 15.20
C ASN A 76 14.89 0.07 14.81
N LEU A 77 13.91 0.10 13.91
CA LEU A 77 13.34 1.36 13.43
C LEU A 77 12.66 2.11 14.57
N ARG A 78 12.91 3.42 14.65
CA ARG A 78 12.36 4.37 15.62
C ARG A 78 11.89 5.61 14.88
N ASP A 79 11.00 6.39 15.48
CA ASP A 79 10.41 7.60 14.87
C ASP A 79 9.90 7.32 13.45
N LEU A 80 9.33 6.12 13.29
CA LEU A 80 8.95 5.54 12.03
C LEU A 80 7.67 6.18 11.48
N THR A 81 7.69 6.56 10.22
CA THR A 81 6.47 6.78 9.43
C THR A 81 6.20 5.53 8.58
N ILE A 82 4.97 5.04 8.58
CA ILE A 82 4.54 4.02 7.62
C ILE A 82 3.65 4.68 6.58
N VAL A 83 3.96 4.47 5.29
CA VAL A 83 3.13 4.87 4.15
C VAL A 83 2.57 3.62 3.51
N GLY A 84 1.25 3.48 3.46
CA GLY A 84 0.58 2.34 2.84
C GLY A 84 -0.39 2.76 1.74
N HIS A 85 -0.28 2.13 0.58
CA HIS A 85 -1.19 2.31 -0.54
C HIS A 85 -2.08 1.09 -0.73
N SER A 86 -3.40 1.29 -0.87
CA SER A 86 -4.35 0.21 -1.22
C SER A 86 -4.22 -1.00 -0.30
N PHE A 87 -3.85 -2.19 -0.79
CA PHE A 87 -3.55 -3.38 -0.01
C PHE A 87 -2.45 -3.14 1.03
N GLY A 88 -1.37 -2.44 0.66
CA GLY A 88 -0.30 -2.03 1.59
C GLY A 88 -0.81 -1.09 2.69
N GLY A 89 -1.85 -0.31 2.42
CA GLY A 89 -2.54 0.49 3.42
C GLY A 89 -3.27 -0.37 4.46
N GLY A 90 -3.95 -1.44 4.02
CA GLY A 90 -4.53 -2.43 4.92
C GLY A 90 -3.49 -3.13 5.79
N VAL A 91 -2.31 -3.45 5.21
CA VAL A 91 -1.16 -3.98 5.97
C VAL A 91 -0.67 -2.94 6.98
N ALA A 92 -0.57 -1.67 6.59
CA ALA A 92 -0.15 -0.57 7.47
C ALA A 92 -1.09 -0.37 8.65
N LEU A 93 -2.42 -0.44 8.43
CA LEU A 93 -3.43 -0.36 9.48
C LEU A 93 -3.27 -1.48 10.51
N LEU A 94 -3.14 -2.74 10.06
CA LEU A 94 -2.91 -3.88 10.96
C LEU A 94 -1.59 -3.77 11.70
N THR A 95 -0.53 -3.31 11.03
CA THR A 95 0.77 -3.07 11.65
C THR A 95 0.66 -1.99 12.72
N ALA A 96 -0.01 -0.87 12.43
CA ALA A 96 -0.23 0.21 13.40
C ALA A 96 -0.99 -0.28 14.63
N LEU A 97 -2.08 -1.04 14.47
CA LEU A 97 -2.85 -1.62 15.59
C LEU A 97 -1.97 -2.52 16.47
N GLN A 98 -1.12 -3.36 15.88
CA GLN A 98 -0.23 -4.23 16.66
C GLN A 98 0.86 -3.44 17.38
N LEU A 99 1.39 -2.38 16.76
CA LEU A 99 2.40 -1.51 17.38
C LEU A 99 1.87 -0.74 18.59
N GLN A 100 0.55 -0.46 18.66
CA GLN A 100 -0.06 0.18 19.86
C GLN A 100 0.15 -0.65 21.14
N SER A 101 0.29 -1.97 21.03
CA SER A 101 0.51 -2.85 22.18
C SER A 101 2.00 -2.95 22.59
N TRP A 102 2.93 -2.36 21.85
CA TRP A 102 4.34 -2.42 22.21
C TRP A 102 4.67 -1.39 23.29
N ALA A 103 5.47 -1.80 24.29
CA ALA A 103 5.88 -0.92 25.41
C ALA A 103 6.62 0.35 24.90
N ALA A 104 7.34 0.24 23.77
CA ALA A 104 7.95 1.36 23.08
C ALA A 104 7.47 1.33 21.62
N ASN A 105 6.32 1.96 21.37
CA ASN A 105 5.77 2.07 20.02
C ASN A 105 6.70 2.91 19.13
N PRO A 106 7.30 2.32 18.07
CA PRO A 106 8.20 3.06 17.19
C PRO A 106 7.48 3.94 16.16
N LEU A 107 6.14 3.83 16.02
CA LEU A 107 5.36 4.50 14.99
C LEU A 107 5.06 5.94 15.40
N SER A 108 5.67 6.89 14.70
CA SER A 108 5.47 8.33 14.92
C SER A 108 4.35 8.91 14.06
N SER A 109 4.13 8.36 12.87
CA SER A 109 3.05 8.80 11.99
C SER A 109 2.65 7.72 10.97
N LEU A 110 1.41 7.83 10.45
CA LEU A 110 0.83 6.92 9.48
C LEU A 110 0.31 7.72 8.28
N ILE A 111 0.61 7.25 7.07
CA ILE A 111 0.08 7.85 5.83
C ILE A 111 -0.62 6.74 5.04
N LEU A 112 -1.89 6.95 4.76
CA LEU A 112 -2.75 6.00 4.08
C LEU A 112 -3.22 6.59 2.75
N ILE A 113 -2.98 5.89 1.66
CA ILE A 113 -3.32 6.35 0.30
C ILE A 113 -4.27 5.34 -0.32
N ASP A 114 -5.49 5.73 -0.63
CA ASP A 114 -6.53 4.91 -1.29
C ASP A 114 -6.63 3.50 -0.68
N THR A 115 -6.72 3.45 0.62
CA THR A 115 -6.45 2.27 1.47
C THR A 115 -7.64 1.33 1.57
N VAL A 116 -7.42 0.01 1.42
CA VAL A 116 -8.43 -0.98 1.80
C VAL A 116 -8.55 -1.05 3.33
N ALA A 117 -9.76 -0.87 3.86
CA ALA A 117 -9.98 -0.77 5.31
C ALA A 117 -11.21 -1.53 5.81
N TYR A 118 -12.20 -1.77 4.96
CA TYR A 118 -13.49 -2.36 5.33
C TYR A 118 -13.91 -3.42 4.31
N SER A 119 -14.96 -4.17 4.65
CA SER A 119 -15.63 -5.02 3.68
C SER A 119 -16.25 -4.17 2.58
N GLN A 120 -15.88 -4.44 1.34
CA GLN A 120 -16.34 -3.71 0.14
C GLN A 120 -16.40 -4.65 -1.06
N PRO A 121 -17.18 -4.32 -2.10
CA PRO A 121 -17.16 -5.05 -3.35
C PRO A 121 -15.75 -5.04 -3.96
N LEU A 122 -15.22 -6.22 -4.26
CA LEU A 122 -13.91 -6.34 -4.90
C LEU A 122 -14.04 -6.03 -6.40
N PRO A 123 -13.04 -5.37 -7.01
CA PRO A 123 -12.96 -5.18 -8.46
C PRO A 123 -13.06 -6.51 -9.22
N LEU A 124 -13.64 -6.47 -10.42
CA LEU A 124 -13.90 -7.68 -11.22
C LEU A 124 -12.64 -8.52 -11.46
N PHE A 125 -11.50 -7.89 -11.71
CA PHE A 125 -10.25 -8.61 -11.94
C PHE A 125 -9.78 -9.35 -10.67
N VAL A 126 -9.97 -8.80 -9.47
CA VAL A 126 -9.66 -9.48 -8.20
C VAL A 126 -10.62 -10.65 -7.98
N ARG A 127 -11.91 -10.45 -8.26
CA ARG A 127 -12.92 -11.53 -8.17
C ARG A 127 -12.59 -12.68 -9.12
N ALA A 128 -12.18 -12.38 -10.35
CA ALA A 128 -11.77 -13.39 -11.34
C ALA A 128 -10.54 -14.19 -10.85
N LEU A 129 -9.52 -13.53 -10.26
CA LEU A 129 -8.35 -14.21 -9.69
C LEU A 129 -8.69 -15.17 -8.54
N ARG A 130 -9.76 -14.91 -7.79
CA ARG A 130 -10.20 -15.77 -6.68
C ARG A 130 -10.83 -17.08 -7.14
N LEU A 131 -11.32 -17.15 -8.37
CA LEU A 131 -11.96 -18.36 -8.90
C LEU A 131 -10.91 -19.45 -9.16
N PRO A 132 -11.16 -20.73 -8.75
CA PRO A 132 -10.15 -21.79 -8.77
C PRO A 132 -9.53 -22.06 -10.15
N ILE A 133 -10.33 -22.06 -11.21
CA ILE A 133 -9.91 -22.36 -12.58
C ILE A 133 -9.57 -21.06 -13.32
N ILE A 134 -10.50 -20.10 -13.32
CA ILE A 134 -10.38 -18.83 -14.04
C ILE A 134 -9.17 -18.04 -13.55
N GLY A 135 -8.95 -17.94 -12.26
CA GLY A 135 -7.80 -17.22 -11.67
C GLY A 135 -6.45 -17.79 -12.08
N ARG A 136 -6.38 -19.08 -12.48
CA ARG A 136 -5.16 -19.71 -12.98
C ARG A 136 -5.00 -19.57 -14.49
N LEU A 137 -6.08 -19.69 -15.26
CA LEU A 137 -6.07 -19.73 -16.72
C LEU A 137 -6.18 -18.36 -17.36
N LEU A 138 -7.06 -17.48 -16.88
CA LEU A 138 -7.31 -16.17 -17.48
C LEU A 138 -6.04 -15.30 -17.59
N PRO A 139 -5.21 -15.17 -16.55
CA PRO A 139 -3.95 -14.44 -16.67
C PRO A 139 -2.93 -15.10 -17.61
N ALA A 140 -3.13 -16.36 -18.02
CA ALA A 140 -2.26 -17.05 -18.96
C ALA A 140 -2.61 -16.79 -20.42
N MET A 141 -3.84 -16.33 -20.71
CA MET A 141 -4.36 -16.20 -22.07
C MET A 141 -4.04 -14.87 -22.73
N LEU A 142 -3.73 -13.82 -21.95
CA LEU A 142 -3.43 -12.48 -22.48
C LEU A 142 -1.98 -12.09 -22.20
N PRO A 143 -1.32 -11.35 -23.12
CA PRO A 143 -0.03 -10.74 -22.83
C PRO A 143 -0.07 -9.91 -21.55
N ILE A 144 0.97 -10.02 -20.73
CA ILE A 144 1.00 -9.40 -19.41
C ILE A 144 0.91 -7.88 -19.49
N GLU A 145 1.47 -7.28 -20.54
CA GLU A 145 1.39 -5.84 -20.79
C GLU A 145 -0.02 -5.36 -21.07
N MET A 146 -0.83 -6.18 -21.74
CA MET A 146 -2.25 -5.86 -21.96
C MET A 146 -3.02 -5.90 -20.65
N GLN A 147 -2.73 -6.88 -19.79
CA GLN A 147 -3.35 -6.99 -18.47
C GLN A 147 -2.96 -5.78 -17.60
N VAL A 148 -1.67 -5.45 -17.53
CA VAL A 148 -1.16 -4.30 -16.79
C VAL A 148 -1.78 -3.00 -17.31
N ARG A 149 -1.78 -2.78 -18.63
CA ARG A 149 -2.41 -1.59 -19.23
C ARG A 149 -3.87 -1.46 -18.83
N HIS A 150 -4.62 -2.57 -18.86
CA HIS A 150 -6.03 -2.57 -18.48
C HIS A 150 -6.21 -2.20 -17.00
N ILE A 151 -5.39 -2.76 -16.10
CA ILE A 151 -5.45 -2.44 -14.67
C ILE A 151 -5.05 -0.98 -14.40
N LEU A 152 -4.01 -0.47 -15.05
CA LEU A 152 -3.62 0.92 -14.92
C LEU A 152 -4.72 1.88 -15.40
N LYS A 153 -5.46 1.54 -16.45
CA LYS A 153 -6.64 2.30 -16.91
C LYS A 153 -7.80 2.34 -15.92
N LEU A 154 -7.94 1.32 -15.08
CA LEU A 154 -8.90 1.31 -13.97
C LEU A 154 -8.38 2.11 -12.76
N ALA A 155 -7.05 2.21 -12.63
CA ALA A 155 -6.40 2.83 -11.48
C ALA A 155 -6.11 4.32 -11.68
N PHE A 156 -5.94 4.77 -12.92
CA PHE A 156 -5.72 6.18 -13.28
C PHE A 156 -7.03 6.82 -13.72
N TRP A 157 -7.24 8.05 -13.33
CA TRP A 157 -8.32 8.87 -13.87
C TRP A 157 -8.00 9.40 -15.28
N ASP A 158 -6.72 9.76 -15.52
CA ASP A 158 -6.25 10.24 -16.81
C ASP A 158 -5.34 9.21 -17.51
N ASP A 159 -5.92 8.43 -18.41
CA ASP A 159 -5.22 7.41 -19.22
C ASP A 159 -3.96 7.92 -19.94
N ARG A 160 -3.90 9.22 -20.27
CA ARG A 160 -2.77 9.85 -20.96
C ARG A 160 -1.49 9.86 -20.14
N LYS A 161 -1.61 9.73 -18.81
CA LYS A 161 -0.48 9.65 -17.87
C LYS A 161 0.13 8.24 -17.79
N ILE A 162 -0.52 7.23 -18.35
CA ILE A 162 -0.03 5.86 -18.38
C ILE A 162 1.05 5.72 -19.46
N THR A 163 2.31 5.61 -19.07
CA THR A 163 3.44 5.50 -19.98
C THR A 163 3.78 4.04 -20.29
N ASN A 164 4.49 3.82 -21.42
CA ASN A 164 5.00 2.49 -21.75
C ASN A 164 6.04 2.00 -20.72
N ASP A 165 6.82 2.90 -20.13
CA ASP A 165 7.80 2.57 -19.10
C ASP A 165 7.11 2.07 -17.82
N MET A 166 5.98 2.67 -17.42
CA MET A 166 5.16 2.17 -16.32
C MET A 166 4.66 0.76 -16.62
N ILE A 167 4.08 0.54 -17.81
CA ILE A 167 3.59 -0.78 -18.20
C ILE A 167 4.72 -1.80 -18.21
N ALA A 168 5.91 -1.45 -18.70
CA ALA A 168 7.07 -2.32 -18.70
C ALA A 168 7.53 -2.68 -17.28
N ALA A 169 7.62 -1.70 -16.38
CA ALA A 169 8.05 -1.90 -15.00
C ALA A 169 7.08 -2.80 -14.20
N TYR A 170 5.78 -2.52 -14.27
CA TYR A 170 4.76 -3.37 -13.63
C TYR A 170 4.75 -4.79 -14.22
N SER A 171 4.88 -4.90 -15.55
CA SER A 171 4.95 -6.19 -16.22
C SER A 171 6.18 -7.00 -15.84
N ALA A 172 7.33 -6.36 -15.66
CA ALA A 172 8.57 -7.01 -15.25
C ALA A 172 8.42 -7.70 -13.88
N ALA A 173 7.85 -7.02 -12.89
CA ALA A 173 7.57 -7.59 -11.56
C ALA A 173 6.63 -8.81 -11.63
N LEU A 174 5.61 -8.75 -12.49
CA LEU A 174 4.64 -9.83 -12.65
C LEU A 174 5.16 -11.03 -13.45
N ARG A 175 6.22 -10.86 -14.24
CA ARG A 175 6.90 -11.96 -14.96
C ARG A 175 7.81 -12.81 -14.09
N LEU A 176 8.19 -12.33 -12.92
CA LEU A 176 9.06 -13.08 -12.03
C LEU A 176 8.44 -14.43 -11.65
N PRO A 177 9.26 -15.49 -11.51
CA PRO A 177 8.78 -16.82 -11.14
C PRO A 177 7.93 -16.79 -9.86
N GLY A 178 6.77 -17.43 -9.89
CA GLY A 178 5.84 -17.49 -8.76
C GLY A 178 4.88 -16.32 -8.61
N SER A 179 5.12 -15.16 -9.27
CA SER A 179 4.28 -13.95 -9.11
C SER A 179 2.80 -14.20 -9.36
N ARG A 180 2.45 -14.90 -10.44
CA ARG A 180 1.05 -15.21 -10.75
C ARG A 180 0.37 -16.04 -9.66
N LYS A 181 1.09 -17.04 -9.12
CA LYS A 181 0.57 -17.88 -8.02
C LYS A 181 0.40 -17.05 -6.75
N ALA A 182 1.38 -16.25 -6.41
CA ALA A 182 1.33 -15.36 -5.25
C ALA A 182 0.18 -14.34 -5.35
N LEU A 183 -0.05 -13.74 -6.53
CA LEU A 183 -1.20 -12.85 -6.76
C LEU A 183 -2.55 -13.56 -6.52
N VAL A 184 -2.71 -14.78 -7.03
CA VAL A 184 -3.94 -15.55 -6.80
C VAL A 184 -4.14 -15.83 -5.32
N GLU A 185 -3.09 -16.23 -4.60
CA GLU A 185 -3.18 -16.50 -3.16
C GLU A 185 -3.43 -15.21 -2.36
N THR A 186 -2.79 -14.08 -2.71
CA THR A 186 -3.09 -12.79 -2.10
C THR A 186 -4.54 -12.36 -2.36
N ALA A 187 -5.04 -12.46 -3.60
CA ALA A 187 -6.42 -12.12 -3.93
C ALA A 187 -7.44 -12.93 -3.13
N ARG A 188 -7.16 -14.21 -2.86
CA ARG A 188 -8.02 -15.09 -2.04
C ARG A 188 -8.07 -14.69 -0.57
N GLN A 189 -6.98 -14.13 -0.05
CA GLN A 189 -6.77 -13.88 1.37
C GLN A 189 -6.78 -12.38 1.73
N MET A 190 -6.96 -11.47 0.75
CA MET A 190 -6.88 -10.02 0.98
C MET A 190 -8.03 -9.45 1.83
N VAL A 191 -9.15 -10.15 1.94
CA VAL A 191 -10.25 -9.75 2.84
C VAL A 191 -10.25 -10.71 4.02
N PRO A 192 -9.85 -10.25 5.22
CA PRO A 192 -9.91 -11.06 6.44
C PRO A 192 -11.34 -11.46 6.77
N SER A 193 -11.54 -12.68 7.32
CA SER A 193 -12.87 -13.13 7.77
C SER A 193 -13.40 -12.31 8.94
N ASN A 194 -12.52 -11.70 9.74
CA ASN A 194 -12.82 -10.84 10.88
C ASN A 194 -12.64 -9.35 10.57
N ILE A 195 -12.87 -8.91 9.32
CA ILE A 195 -12.64 -7.52 8.90
C ILE A 195 -13.45 -6.51 9.73
N GLU A 196 -14.64 -6.86 10.19
CA GLU A 196 -15.47 -5.97 11.02
C GLU A 196 -14.89 -5.79 12.44
N GLU A 197 -14.28 -6.82 13.02
CA GLU A 197 -13.56 -6.75 14.29
C GLU A 197 -12.31 -5.87 14.17
N ILE A 198 -11.56 -6.04 13.07
CA ILE A 198 -10.42 -5.19 12.76
C ILE A 198 -10.87 -3.74 12.61
N ALA A 199 -11.92 -3.48 11.86
CA ALA A 199 -12.46 -2.14 11.65
C ALA A 199 -12.95 -1.49 12.96
N ALA A 200 -13.55 -2.26 13.87
CA ALA A 200 -13.95 -1.80 15.18
C ALA A 200 -12.75 -1.38 16.07
N SER A 201 -11.54 -1.82 15.73
CA SER A 201 -10.31 -1.48 16.46
C SER A 201 -9.61 -0.20 15.94
N TYR A 202 -10.01 0.38 14.80
CA TYR A 202 -9.38 1.59 14.26
C TYR A 202 -9.38 2.79 15.22
N PRO A 203 -10.39 3.01 16.08
CA PRO A 203 -10.35 4.07 17.10
C PRO A 203 -9.17 3.96 18.08
N MET A 204 -8.54 2.79 18.20
CA MET A 204 -7.34 2.60 19.02
C MET A 204 -6.07 3.18 18.37
N ILE A 205 -6.09 3.51 17.08
CA ILE A 205 -4.95 4.14 16.40
C ILE A 205 -4.88 5.61 16.83
N THR A 206 -4.02 5.90 17.81
CA THR A 206 -3.80 7.27 18.32
C THR A 206 -2.68 8.00 17.57
N THR A 207 -1.90 7.28 16.77
CA THR A 207 -0.82 7.84 15.96
C THR A 207 -1.37 8.88 14.97
N PRO A 208 -0.72 10.06 14.84
CA PRO A 208 -1.08 11.03 13.81
C PRO A 208 -1.18 10.38 12.44
N THR A 209 -2.30 10.55 11.75
CA THR A 209 -2.60 9.84 10.51
C THR A 209 -3.00 10.82 9.39
N LEU A 210 -2.34 10.73 8.24
CA LEU A 210 -2.76 11.40 7.01
C LEU A 210 -3.45 10.39 6.10
N ILE A 211 -4.66 10.70 5.66
CA ILE A 211 -5.43 9.91 4.72
C ILE A 211 -5.56 10.71 3.42
N LEU A 212 -4.98 10.22 2.34
CA LEU A 212 -5.06 10.78 1.00
C LEU A 212 -5.94 9.91 0.12
N TRP A 213 -6.81 10.52 -0.69
CA TRP A 213 -7.73 9.76 -1.54
C TRP A 213 -7.96 10.43 -2.88
N GLY A 214 -7.80 9.66 -3.96
CA GLY A 214 -8.13 10.12 -5.30
C GLY A 214 -9.61 10.42 -5.45
N SER A 215 -9.94 11.59 -6.03
CA SER A 215 -11.34 12.02 -6.22
C SER A 215 -12.13 11.11 -7.16
N HIS A 216 -11.43 10.34 -8.00
CA HIS A 216 -11.98 9.43 -9.01
C HIS A 216 -11.48 8.00 -8.83
N ASP A 217 -11.28 7.56 -7.57
CA ASP A 217 -10.89 6.18 -7.30
C ASP A 217 -12.07 5.22 -7.57
N GLU A 218 -11.97 4.44 -8.67
CA GLU A 218 -12.96 3.43 -9.05
C GLU A 218 -12.66 2.04 -8.43
N ILE A 219 -11.52 1.89 -7.73
CA ILE A 219 -11.09 0.61 -7.13
C ILE A 219 -11.50 0.54 -5.67
N VAL A 220 -11.25 1.60 -4.89
CA VAL A 220 -11.68 1.72 -3.50
C VAL A 220 -12.48 3.02 -3.33
N PRO A 221 -13.81 2.95 -3.10
CA PRO A 221 -14.66 4.14 -3.02
C PRO A 221 -14.18 5.13 -1.95
N ILE A 222 -14.26 6.42 -2.24
CA ILE A 222 -13.84 7.53 -1.35
C ILE A 222 -14.57 7.48 0.01
N GLU A 223 -15.74 6.87 0.07
CA GLU A 223 -16.52 6.66 1.30
C GLU A 223 -15.77 5.81 2.32
N VAL A 224 -14.90 4.90 1.86
CA VAL A 224 -13.99 4.12 2.72
C VAL A 224 -13.02 5.05 3.45
N GLY A 225 -12.42 6.00 2.75
CA GLY A 225 -11.52 7.01 3.33
C GLY A 225 -12.23 7.93 4.31
N LYS A 226 -13.43 8.41 3.96
CA LYS A 226 -14.26 9.23 4.86
C LYS A 226 -14.62 8.49 6.14
N ARG A 227 -15.05 7.21 6.03
CA ARG A 227 -15.34 6.34 7.16
C ARG A 227 -14.11 6.11 8.03
N LEU A 228 -12.95 5.89 7.39
CA LEU A 228 -11.69 5.69 8.09
C LEU A 228 -11.25 6.94 8.85
N HIS A 229 -11.44 8.13 8.26
CA HIS A 229 -11.19 9.41 8.92
C HIS A 229 -12.07 9.61 10.18
N VAL A 230 -13.32 9.23 10.11
CA VAL A 230 -14.21 9.28 11.29
C VAL A 230 -13.77 8.29 12.38
N ALA A 231 -13.23 7.12 11.98
CA ALA A 231 -12.83 6.07 12.91
C ALA A 231 -11.49 6.36 13.60
N ILE A 232 -10.52 7.00 12.93
CA ILE A 232 -9.18 7.28 13.48
C ILE A 232 -9.17 8.71 14.07
N PRO A 233 -9.06 8.88 15.40
CA PRO A 233 -9.27 10.19 16.07
C PRO A 233 -8.28 11.27 15.61
N ASN A 234 -6.99 10.92 15.45
CA ASN A 234 -5.93 11.86 15.09
C ASN A 234 -5.62 11.83 13.58
N SER A 235 -6.66 11.79 12.75
CA SER A 235 -6.48 11.75 11.31
C SER A 235 -6.83 13.07 10.61
N LYS A 236 -6.17 13.31 9.48
CA LYS A 236 -6.50 14.35 8.51
C LYS A 236 -6.87 13.68 7.21
N PHE A 237 -8.02 14.01 6.62
CA PHE A 237 -8.47 13.49 5.33
C PHE A 237 -8.32 14.56 4.25
N ILE A 238 -7.71 14.19 3.13
CA ILE A 238 -7.52 15.07 1.97
C ILE A 238 -7.94 14.32 0.71
N VAL A 239 -8.80 14.93 -0.06
CA VAL A 239 -9.14 14.49 -1.41
C VAL A 239 -8.10 15.06 -2.37
N VAL A 240 -7.50 14.17 -3.17
CA VAL A 240 -6.58 14.54 -4.24
C VAL A 240 -7.38 14.64 -5.54
N GLU A 241 -7.62 15.87 -5.97
CA GLU A 241 -8.43 16.13 -7.15
C GLU A 241 -7.76 15.63 -8.43
N HIS A 242 -8.58 15.25 -9.42
CA HIS A 242 -8.14 14.81 -10.73
C HIS A 242 -7.18 13.60 -10.68
N SER A 243 -7.45 12.66 -9.78
CA SER A 243 -6.70 11.42 -9.68
C SER A 243 -7.59 10.22 -9.36
N GLY A 244 -7.15 9.05 -9.83
CA GLY A 244 -7.73 7.75 -9.53
C GLY A 244 -7.10 7.13 -8.29
N HIS A 245 -6.93 5.82 -8.33
CA HIS A 245 -6.47 4.97 -7.23
C HIS A 245 -4.98 5.09 -6.88
N ILE A 246 -4.16 5.72 -7.76
CA ILE A 246 -2.70 5.81 -7.57
C ILE A 246 -2.24 7.28 -7.62
N PRO A 247 -2.75 8.18 -6.75
CA PRO A 247 -2.50 9.61 -6.83
C PRO A 247 -1.01 9.96 -6.70
N HIS A 248 -0.22 9.19 -5.98
CA HIS A 248 1.22 9.39 -5.81
C HIS A 248 2.04 9.11 -7.09
N GLU A 249 1.47 8.41 -8.08
CA GLU A 249 2.04 8.27 -9.43
C GLU A 249 1.38 9.22 -10.44
N GLU A 250 0.07 9.42 -10.30
CA GLU A 250 -0.73 10.16 -11.27
C GLU A 250 -0.55 11.68 -11.14
N VAL A 251 -0.58 12.20 -9.90
CA VAL A 251 -0.46 13.64 -9.58
C VAL A 251 0.49 13.87 -8.40
N PRO A 252 1.76 13.43 -8.49
CA PRO A 252 2.73 13.54 -7.39
C PRO A 252 2.93 14.99 -6.94
N GLU A 253 2.72 15.97 -7.81
CA GLU A 253 2.77 17.40 -7.53
C GLU A 253 1.71 17.85 -6.51
N SER A 254 0.56 17.17 -6.45
CA SER A 254 -0.49 17.43 -5.47
C SER A 254 -0.29 16.64 -4.17
N VAL A 255 0.28 15.45 -4.25
CA VAL A 255 0.48 14.55 -3.11
C VAL A 255 1.69 14.93 -2.26
N LEU A 256 2.82 15.26 -2.90
CA LEU A 256 4.09 15.55 -2.21
C LEU A 256 4.02 16.73 -1.21
N PRO A 257 3.38 17.88 -1.53
CA PRO A 257 3.25 18.97 -0.58
C PRO A 257 2.49 18.57 0.69
N GLU A 258 1.42 17.78 0.57
CA GLU A 258 0.62 17.34 1.71
C GLU A 258 1.39 16.35 2.59
N ILE A 259 2.13 15.40 1.99
CA ILE A 259 3.01 14.48 2.73
C ILE A 259 4.08 15.28 3.48
N ARG A 260 4.79 16.22 2.82
CA ARG A 260 5.85 17.02 3.46
C ARG A 260 5.32 17.87 4.60
N LYS A 261 4.19 18.54 4.40
CA LYS A 261 3.52 19.35 5.43
C LYS A 261 3.14 18.50 6.64
N PHE A 262 2.57 17.32 6.41
CA PHE A 262 2.19 16.40 7.47
C PHE A 262 3.41 15.89 8.25
N LEU A 263 4.47 15.44 7.57
CA LEU A 263 5.72 14.99 8.21
C LEU A 263 6.36 16.06 9.07
N SER A 264 6.33 17.33 8.62
CA SER A 264 6.88 18.46 9.39
C SER A 264 6.05 18.75 10.64
N SER A 265 4.72 18.73 10.54
CA SER A 265 3.83 19.00 11.68
C SER A 265 3.81 17.87 12.72
N SER A 266 3.82 16.60 12.29
CA SER A 266 3.81 15.46 13.20
C SER A 266 5.10 15.37 14.04
N ARG A 267 6.24 15.79 13.49
CA ARG A 267 7.51 15.87 14.24
C ARG A 267 7.54 17.04 15.24
N ALA A 268 7.00 18.19 14.86
CA ALA A 268 6.95 19.35 15.75
C ALA A 268 6.07 19.12 17.00
N SER A 269 5.11 18.21 16.94
CA SER A 269 4.22 17.88 18.05
C SER A 269 4.83 16.87 19.05
N GLN A 270 6.03 16.36 18.79
CA GLN A 270 6.75 15.41 19.65
C GLN A 270 7.77 16.07 20.59
N PHE A 271 8.00 17.38 20.41
CA PHE A 271 8.87 18.24 21.24
C PHE A 271 8.01 19.25 21.99
#